data_7165be3f79b98cb0ee25f839b30fc71b
#
_entry.id   7165be3f79b98cb0ee25f839b30fc71b
#
_cell.length_a   1.000
_cell.length_b   1.000
_cell.length_c   1.000
_cell.angle_alpha   90.00
_cell.angle_beta   90.00
_cell.angle_gamma   90.00
#
_symmetry.space_group_name_H-M   'P 1'
#
loop_
_entity.id
_entity.type
_entity.pdbx_description
1 polymer ?
#
loop_
_entity_poly.entity_id
_entity_poly.type
_entity_poly.pdbx_seq_one_letter_code
_entity_poly.pdbx_strand_id
1 'polypeptide(L)'
;MDLSTTNAAGAVYDTYLNNFKNQDGSVNWLPVCADAHGFVVNKDLFEKYDIPLPTDYESFVSACQAFDEVGIRGFTADYYYDYTCMETLQGLSASELSSGDGRKWRTIYSDPDNTKREGLDSTVWPEAFERMEQFIQDTGLSQDDLDMNYDDVVEMYKSGKLAM
;
A
#
# COMPACT_ATOMS: atom_id res chain seq x y z
N MET A 1 -17.40 25.76 5.65
CA MET A 1 -16.70 26.46 6.74
C MET A 1 -15.21 26.29 6.50
N ASP A 2 -14.46 27.37 6.44
CA ASP A 2 -13.00 27.31 6.28
C ASP A 2 -12.33 27.15 7.66
N LEU A 3 -11.52 26.13 7.82
CA LEU A 3 -10.80 25.81 9.06
C LEU A 3 -9.34 26.32 9.04
N SER A 4 -8.86 26.85 7.91
CA SER A 4 -7.46 27.22 7.70
C SER A 4 -6.88 28.19 8.73
N THR A 5 -7.74 29.03 9.33
CA THR A 5 -7.35 30.07 10.31
C THR A 5 -7.61 29.66 11.77
N THR A 6 -7.99 28.40 12.00
CA THR A 6 -8.29 27.91 13.36
C THR A 6 -7.02 27.49 14.09
N ASN A 7 -7.05 27.52 15.43
CA ASN A 7 -5.97 26.99 16.25
C ASN A 7 -5.71 25.51 15.99
N ALA A 8 -6.76 24.75 15.65
CA ALA A 8 -6.63 23.34 15.30
C ALA A 8 -5.83 23.13 14.02
N ALA A 9 -6.04 23.96 12.98
CA ALA A 9 -5.22 23.92 11.77
C ALA A 9 -3.76 24.29 12.06
N GLY A 10 -3.52 25.27 12.95
CA GLY A 10 -2.17 25.65 13.36
C GLY A 10 -1.41 24.57 14.15
N ALA A 11 -2.09 23.54 14.64
CA ALA A 11 -1.48 22.38 15.30
C ALA A 11 -1.13 21.23 14.33
N VAL A 12 -1.55 21.31 13.07
CA VAL A 12 -1.28 20.32 12.04
C VAL A 12 -0.04 20.72 11.24
N TYR A 13 0.86 19.78 10.99
CA TYR A 13 2.02 20.03 10.13
C TYR A 13 1.58 20.45 8.73
N ASP A 14 2.24 21.44 8.16
CA ASP A 14 1.93 21.99 6.83
C ASP A 14 1.88 20.92 5.73
N THR A 15 2.76 19.93 5.81
CA THR A 15 2.82 18.81 4.85
C THR A 15 1.49 18.05 4.79
N TYR A 16 0.88 17.81 5.95
CA TYR A 16 -0.43 17.13 6.00
C TYR A 16 -1.56 18.09 5.65
N LEU A 17 -1.53 19.32 6.19
CA LEU A 17 -2.58 20.30 5.96
C LEU A 17 -2.72 20.64 4.47
N ASN A 18 -1.61 20.70 3.74
CA ASN A 18 -1.60 21.01 2.30
C ASN A 18 -2.35 19.98 1.45
N ASN A 19 -2.45 18.73 1.90
CA ASN A 19 -3.23 17.68 1.20
C ASN A 19 -4.74 17.91 1.29
N PHE A 20 -5.19 18.75 2.22
CA PHE A 20 -6.61 19.04 2.47
C PHE A 20 -7.03 20.44 2.00
N LYS A 21 -6.12 21.19 1.36
CA LYS A 21 -6.44 22.50 0.78
C LYS A 21 -7.24 22.36 -0.50
N ASN A 22 -8.33 23.09 -0.57
CA ASN A 22 -9.07 23.30 -1.80
C ASN A 22 -8.30 24.18 -2.78
N GLN A 23 -8.76 24.31 -4.02
CA GLN A 23 -8.12 25.15 -5.03
C GLN A 23 -8.09 26.66 -4.65
N ASP A 24 -9.04 27.11 -3.85
CA ASP A 24 -9.12 28.47 -3.30
C ASP A 24 -8.27 28.68 -2.03
N GLY A 25 -7.56 27.65 -1.60
CA GLY A 25 -6.73 27.66 -0.39
C GLY A 25 -7.48 27.42 0.93
N SER A 26 -8.82 27.31 0.89
CA SER A 26 -9.62 26.97 2.08
C SER A 26 -9.40 25.52 2.52
N VAL A 27 -9.65 25.24 3.80
CA VAL A 27 -9.52 23.90 4.39
C VAL A 27 -10.83 23.54 5.08
N ASN A 28 -11.49 22.47 4.64
CA ASN A 28 -12.75 22.01 5.19
C ASN A 28 -12.59 20.76 6.08
N TRP A 29 -11.40 20.14 6.06
CA TRP A 29 -11.07 18.92 6.78
C TRP A 29 -9.72 19.08 7.48
N LEU A 30 -9.59 18.55 8.68
CA LEU A 30 -8.32 18.47 9.38
C LEU A 30 -7.98 17.00 9.64
N PRO A 31 -6.73 16.56 9.33
CA PRO A 31 -6.29 15.22 9.69
C PRO A 31 -6.17 15.11 11.22
N VAL A 32 -6.61 14.00 11.77
CA VAL A 32 -6.54 13.72 13.22
C VAL A 32 -5.46 12.68 13.55
N CYS A 33 -5.06 11.86 12.59
CA CYS A 33 -4.00 10.87 12.70
C CYS A 33 -3.35 10.62 11.33
N ALA A 34 -2.22 9.94 11.34
CA ALA A 34 -1.59 9.37 10.15
C ALA A 34 -1.27 7.91 10.45
N ASP A 35 -1.61 7.05 9.51
CA ASP A 35 -1.26 5.63 9.54
C ASP A 35 -0.07 5.37 8.61
N ALA A 36 0.73 4.37 8.97
CA ALA A 36 1.82 3.87 8.13
C ALA A 36 1.46 2.47 7.62
N HIS A 37 1.47 2.30 6.31
CA HIS A 37 1.32 1.01 5.67
C HIS A 37 2.69 0.45 5.31
N GLY A 38 2.86 -0.86 5.48
CA GLY A 38 4.13 -1.54 5.18
C GLY A 38 4.06 -3.01 5.56
N PHE A 39 5.16 -3.71 5.33
CA PHE A 39 5.27 -5.12 5.69
C PHE A 39 5.69 -5.27 7.14
N VAL A 40 5.02 -6.17 7.86
CA VAL A 40 5.43 -6.63 9.18
C VAL A 40 6.33 -7.83 9.00
N VAL A 41 7.55 -7.79 9.55
CA VAL A 41 8.53 -8.87 9.39
C VAL A 41 8.77 -9.60 10.73
N ASN A 42 8.81 -10.92 10.69
CA ASN A 42 9.16 -11.75 11.85
C ASN A 42 10.69 -11.91 11.92
N LYS A 43 11.36 -10.99 12.61
CA LYS A 43 12.83 -10.98 12.72
C LYS A 43 13.41 -12.27 13.25
N ASP A 44 12.72 -12.93 14.19
CA ASP A 44 13.20 -14.19 14.79
C ASP A 44 13.28 -15.31 13.73
N LEU A 45 12.36 -15.33 12.76
CA LEU A 45 12.43 -16.28 11.64
C LEU A 45 13.59 -15.95 10.69
N PHE A 46 13.80 -14.67 10.37
CA PHE A 46 14.91 -14.25 9.53
C PHE A 46 16.26 -14.65 10.15
N GLU A 47 16.46 -14.39 11.45
CA GLU A 47 17.64 -14.78 12.18
C GLU A 47 17.79 -16.31 12.27
N LYS A 48 16.71 -17.03 12.57
CA LYS A 48 16.73 -18.49 12.72
C LYS A 48 17.16 -19.23 11.44
N TYR A 49 16.75 -18.73 10.29
CA TYR A 49 17.00 -19.36 8.99
C TYR A 49 18.16 -18.72 8.22
N ASP A 50 18.85 -17.73 8.82
CA ASP A 50 19.95 -16.98 8.22
C ASP A 50 19.55 -16.33 6.87
N ILE A 51 18.31 -15.82 6.80
CA ILE A 51 17.78 -15.10 5.65
C ILE A 51 17.93 -13.60 5.91
N PRO A 52 18.56 -12.83 5.00
CA PRO A 52 18.71 -11.38 5.16
C PRO A 52 17.35 -10.65 5.15
N LEU A 53 17.21 -9.62 6.00
CA LEU A 53 16.06 -8.73 5.95
C LEU A 53 16.00 -8.00 4.59
N PRO A 54 14.86 -7.95 3.92
CA PRO A 54 14.73 -7.30 2.63
C PRO A 54 14.92 -5.77 2.73
N THR A 55 15.60 -5.19 1.75
CA THR A 55 15.85 -3.76 1.62
C THR A 55 15.32 -3.16 0.32
N ASP A 56 14.91 -4.00 -0.61
CA ASP A 56 14.34 -3.68 -1.90
C ASP A 56 13.42 -4.83 -2.38
N TYR A 57 12.79 -4.64 -3.53
CA TYR A 57 11.85 -5.61 -4.07
C TYR A 57 12.50 -6.96 -4.40
N GLU A 58 13.69 -6.97 -4.99
CA GLU A 58 14.40 -8.21 -5.36
C GLU A 58 14.76 -9.03 -4.11
N SER A 59 15.26 -8.40 -3.07
CA SER A 59 15.57 -9.07 -1.80
C SER A 59 14.31 -9.51 -1.06
N PHE A 60 13.19 -8.79 -1.21
CA PHE A 60 11.90 -9.22 -0.68
C PHE A 60 11.40 -10.50 -1.35
N VAL A 61 11.43 -10.57 -2.68
CA VAL A 61 11.05 -11.77 -3.43
C VAL A 61 11.97 -12.94 -3.08
N SER A 62 13.28 -12.70 -3.00
CA SER A 62 14.26 -13.73 -2.61
C SER A 62 14.00 -14.27 -1.21
N ALA A 63 13.61 -13.41 -0.27
CA ALA A 63 13.24 -13.84 1.08
C ALA A 63 11.96 -14.67 1.09
N CYS A 64 10.93 -14.30 0.30
CA CYS A 64 9.71 -15.11 0.15
C CYS A 64 10.05 -16.52 -0.31
N GLN A 65 10.84 -16.65 -1.38
CA GLN A 65 11.24 -17.93 -1.95
C GLN A 65 12.05 -18.78 -0.96
N ALA A 66 13.00 -18.15 -0.25
CA ALA A 66 13.82 -18.83 0.72
C ALA A 66 13.01 -19.39 1.92
N PHE A 67 11.97 -18.68 2.36
CA PHE A 67 11.06 -19.17 3.38
C PHE A 67 10.17 -20.30 2.87
N ASP A 68 9.66 -20.20 1.65
CA ASP A 68 8.84 -21.26 1.05
C ASP A 68 9.63 -22.58 0.90
N GLU A 69 10.93 -22.52 0.59
CA GLU A 69 11.82 -23.68 0.54
C GLU A 69 11.96 -24.42 1.89
N VAL A 70 11.83 -23.71 3.00
CA VAL A 70 11.88 -24.30 4.37
C VAL A 70 10.48 -24.56 4.94
N GLY A 71 9.43 -24.42 4.14
CA GLY A 71 8.04 -24.74 4.52
C GLY A 71 7.39 -23.66 5.41
N ILE A 72 7.89 -22.43 5.35
CA ILE A 72 7.30 -21.26 6.00
C ILE A 72 6.75 -20.36 4.91
N ARG A 73 5.51 -19.89 5.04
CA ARG A 73 4.95 -18.91 4.11
C ARG A 73 5.79 -17.63 4.14
N GLY A 74 6.35 -17.25 2.98
CA GLY A 74 7.19 -16.05 2.90
C GLY A 74 6.38 -14.79 3.12
N PHE A 75 5.25 -14.65 2.41
CA PHE A 75 4.37 -13.49 2.49
C PHE A 75 2.91 -13.87 2.28
N THR A 76 2.01 -13.26 3.03
CA THR A 76 0.57 -13.15 2.77
C THR A 76 -0.03 -11.99 3.57
N ALA A 77 -1.30 -11.67 3.32
CA ALA A 77 -2.08 -10.70 4.08
C ALA A 77 -3.54 -11.18 4.19
N ASP A 78 -4.37 -10.41 4.88
CA ASP A 78 -5.79 -10.70 5.08
C ASP A 78 -6.63 -10.34 3.83
N TYR A 79 -6.31 -10.98 2.71
CA TYR A 79 -6.90 -10.71 1.40
C TYR A 79 -8.38 -11.10 1.27
N TYR A 80 -8.96 -11.73 2.29
CA TYR A 80 -10.41 -11.86 2.42
C TYR A 80 -11.13 -10.49 2.33
N TYR A 81 -10.43 -9.43 2.74
CA TYR A 81 -10.96 -8.07 2.70
C TYR A 81 -10.48 -7.34 1.43
N ASP A 82 -11.43 -6.81 0.66
CA ASP A 82 -11.16 -6.06 -0.57
C ASP A 82 -10.27 -4.82 -0.36
N TYR A 83 -10.37 -4.18 0.82
CA TYR A 83 -9.51 -3.03 1.14
C TYR A 83 -8.03 -3.42 1.23
N THR A 84 -7.67 -4.61 1.72
CA THR A 84 -6.27 -5.07 1.77
C THR A 84 -5.68 -5.25 0.37
N CYS A 85 -6.49 -5.77 -0.58
CA CYS A 85 -6.10 -5.83 -1.99
C CYS A 85 -5.82 -4.43 -2.56
N MET A 86 -6.68 -3.46 -2.24
CA MET A 86 -6.52 -2.07 -2.69
C MET A 86 -5.31 -1.39 -2.06
N GLU A 87 -5.05 -1.62 -0.78
CA GLU A 87 -3.88 -1.08 -0.07
C GLU A 87 -2.57 -1.64 -0.63
N THR A 88 -2.53 -2.94 -0.93
CA THR A 88 -1.39 -3.58 -1.60
C THR A 88 -1.13 -2.96 -2.97
N LEU A 89 -2.16 -2.81 -3.79
CA LEU A 89 -2.06 -2.14 -5.10
C LEU A 89 -1.56 -0.70 -4.96
N GLN A 90 -2.08 0.07 -4.01
CA GLN A 90 -1.65 1.45 -3.75
C GLN A 90 -0.20 1.52 -3.29
N GLY A 91 0.23 0.60 -2.43
CA GLY A 91 1.61 0.52 -1.96
C GLY A 91 2.59 0.24 -3.11
N LEU A 92 2.29 -0.77 -3.93
CA LEU A 92 3.10 -1.15 -5.08
C LEU A 92 3.16 -0.07 -6.16
N SER A 93 2.08 0.68 -6.35
CA SER A 93 1.99 1.75 -7.36
C SER A 93 2.26 3.16 -6.81
N ALA A 94 2.80 3.26 -5.59
CA ALA A 94 3.04 4.56 -4.96
C ALA A 94 3.96 5.48 -5.78
N SER A 95 4.96 4.93 -6.47
CA SER A 95 5.86 5.69 -7.33
C SER A 95 5.14 6.26 -8.56
N GLU A 96 4.33 5.45 -9.24
CA GLU A 96 3.55 5.84 -10.42
C GLU A 96 2.50 6.89 -10.04
N LEU A 97 1.75 6.63 -8.99
CA LEU A 97 0.72 7.56 -8.48
C LEU A 97 1.30 8.89 -7.97
N SER A 98 2.56 8.89 -7.52
CA SER A 98 3.28 10.09 -7.07
C SER A 98 4.08 10.78 -8.18
N SER A 99 4.18 10.18 -9.36
CA SER A 99 4.82 10.77 -10.54
C SER A 99 4.11 12.04 -11.03
N GLY A 100 4.69 12.73 -12.01
CA GLY A 100 4.05 13.86 -12.69
C GLY A 100 2.72 13.49 -13.31
N ASP A 101 2.67 12.36 -14.01
CA ASP A 101 1.47 11.87 -14.69
C ASP A 101 0.44 11.31 -13.69
N GLY A 102 0.86 10.64 -12.65
CA GLY A 102 -0.03 10.20 -11.57
C GLY A 102 -0.71 11.36 -10.84
N ARG A 103 0.02 12.44 -10.56
CA ARG A 103 -0.57 13.66 -9.99
C ARG A 103 -1.54 14.33 -10.96
N LYS A 104 -1.19 14.38 -12.25
CA LYS A 104 -2.07 14.90 -13.31
C LYS A 104 -3.36 14.10 -13.38
N TRP A 105 -3.27 12.76 -13.38
CA TRP A 105 -4.43 11.87 -13.36
C TRP A 105 -5.33 12.16 -12.15
N ARG A 106 -4.78 12.21 -10.93
CA ARG A 106 -5.56 12.49 -9.70
C ARG A 106 -6.27 13.84 -9.77
N THR A 107 -5.61 14.87 -10.31
CA THR A 107 -6.19 16.20 -10.47
C THR A 107 -7.38 16.16 -11.41
N ILE A 108 -7.26 15.47 -12.55
CA ILE A 108 -8.35 15.36 -13.54
C ILE A 108 -9.52 14.54 -12.97
N TYR A 109 -9.22 13.44 -12.25
CA TYR A 109 -10.26 12.59 -11.65
C TYR A 109 -11.00 13.27 -10.49
N SER A 110 -10.33 14.16 -9.78
CA SER A 110 -10.91 14.93 -8.68
C SER A 110 -11.66 16.18 -9.17
N ASP A 111 -11.54 16.54 -10.43
CA ASP A 111 -12.24 17.68 -11.00
C ASP A 111 -13.75 17.36 -11.11
N PRO A 112 -14.64 18.21 -10.55
CA PRO A 112 -16.09 18.07 -10.73
C PRO A 112 -16.51 18.07 -12.20
N ASP A 113 -15.81 18.79 -13.07
CA ASP A 113 -15.97 18.72 -14.52
C ASP A 113 -15.26 17.48 -15.08
N ASN A 114 -15.99 16.38 -15.18
CA ASN A 114 -15.47 15.09 -15.62
C ASN A 114 -15.32 14.97 -17.15
N THR A 115 -15.53 16.03 -17.92
CA THR A 115 -15.43 16.01 -19.39
C THR A 115 -14.02 15.72 -19.90
N LYS A 116 -13.00 15.90 -19.04
CA LYS A 116 -11.58 15.65 -19.35
C LYS A 116 -11.07 14.28 -18.88
N ARG A 117 -11.93 13.47 -18.28
CA ARG A 117 -11.51 12.14 -17.81
C ARG A 117 -11.28 11.23 -19.01
N GLU A 118 -10.09 10.64 -19.04
CA GLU A 118 -9.69 9.64 -20.01
C GLU A 118 -9.94 8.24 -19.43
N GLY A 119 -9.94 7.21 -20.27
CA GLY A 119 -9.95 5.82 -19.81
C GLY A 119 -8.69 5.50 -19.00
N LEU A 120 -8.75 4.53 -18.10
CA LEU A 120 -7.61 4.14 -17.26
C LEU A 120 -6.43 3.64 -18.10
N ASP A 121 -6.68 3.08 -19.28
CA ASP A 121 -5.71 2.57 -20.25
C ASP A 121 -4.73 3.63 -20.79
N SER A 122 -5.12 4.90 -20.75
CA SER A 122 -4.26 6.05 -21.14
C SER A 122 -3.58 6.76 -19.96
N THR A 123 -3.55 6.14 -18.79
CA THR A 123 -3.03 6.71 -17.55
C THR A 123 -1.87 5.87 -16.99
N VAL A 124 -1.50 6.09 -15.71
CA VAL A 124 -0.48 5.30 -14.99
C VAL A 124 -1.00 3.93 -14.49
N TRP A 125 -2.29 3.66 -14.62
CA TRP A 125 -2.90 2.46 -14.04
C TRP A 125 -2.53 1.14 -14.72
N PRO A 126 -2.35 1.04 -16.04
CA PRO A 126 -1.86 -0.19 -16.65
C PRO A 126 -0.56 -0.69 -16.02
N GLU A 127 0.42 0.21 -15.85
CA GLU A 127 1.70 -0.12 -15.21
C GLU A 127 1.52 -0.54 -13.75
N ALA A 128 0.60 0.10 -13.01
CA ALA A 128 0.28 -0.26 -11.63
C ALA A 128 -0.33 -1.68 -11.53
N PHE A 129 -1.21 -2.05 -12.46
CA PHE A 129 -1.79 -3.40 -12.52
C PHE A 129 -0.78 -4.46 -12.96
N GLU A 130 0.07 -4.16 -13.93
CA GLU A 130 1.17 -5.06 -14.34
C GLU A 130 2.10 -5.34 -13.15
N ARG A 131 2.41 -4.34 -12.35
CA ARG A 131 3.22 -4.48 -11.14
C ARG A 131 2.53 -5.35 -10.08
N MET A 132 1.22 -5.20 -9.90
CA MET A 132 0.44 -6.06 -9.00
C MET A 132 0.42 -7.50 -9.49
N GLU A 133 0.24 -7.74 -10.78
CA GLU A 133 0.29 -9.08 -11.37
C GLU A 133 1.66 -9.73 -11.15
N GLN A 134 2.73 -8.99 -11.40
CA GLN A 134 4.11 -9.46 -11.14
C GLN A 134 4.33 -9.79 -9.66
N PHE A 135 3.85 -8.94 -8.75
CA PHE A 135 3.94 -9.17 -7.31
C PHE A 135 3.23 -10.46 -6.89
N ILE A 136 2.03 -10.71 -7.39
CA ILE A 136 1.29 -11.96 -7.11
C ILE A 136 2.10 -13.18 -7.57
N GLN A 137 2.69 -13.13 -8.76
CA GLN A 137 3.51 -14.22 -9.30
C GLN A 137 4.79 -14.44 -8.46
N ASP A 138 5.50 -13.36 -8.16
CA ASP A 138 6.79 -13.40 -7.46
C ASP A 138 6.67 -13.85 -6.00
N THR A 139 5.55 -13.54 -5.35
CA THR A 139 5.29 -13.91 -3.94
C THR A 139 4.55 -15.24 -3.78
N GLY A 140 4.13 -15.86 -4.90
CA GLY A 140 3.36 -17.10 -4.86
C GLY A 140 1.97 -16.97 -4.26
N LEU A 141 1.39 -15.76 -4.24
CA LEU A 141 0.00 -15.56 -3.83
C LEU A 141 -0.93 -16.33 -4.76
N SER A 142 -1.96 -16.93 -4.18
CA SER A 142 -2.88 -17.83 -4.88
C SER A 142 -4.34 -17.54 -4.52
N GLN A 143 -5.27 -18.30 -5.11
CA GLN A 143 -6.68 -18.20 -4.78
C GLN A 143 -6.95 -18.49 -3.28
N ASP A 144 -6.14 -19.36 -2.65
CA ASP A 144 -6.32 -19.70 -1.24
C ASP A 144 -6.02 -18.53 -0.31
N ASP A 145 -5.15 -17.58 -0.74
CA ASP A 145 -4.86 -16.38 0.04
C ASP A 145 -6.06 -15.41 0.09
N LEU A 146 -6.99 -15.49 -0.88
CA LEU A 146 -8.21 -14.66 -0.87
C LEU A 146 -9.24 -15.10 0.21
N ASP A 147 -9.08 -16.28 0.77
CA ASP A 147 -9.93 -16.76 1.86
C ASP A 147 -9.33 -16.46 3.25
N MET A 148 -8.09 -15.92 3.30
CA MET A 148 -7.42 -15.63 4.55
C MET A 148 -7.93 -14.33 5.17
N ASN A 149 -8.51 -14.44 6.36
CA ASN A 149 -8.94 -13.28 7.15
C ASN A 149 -7.84 -12.84 8.14
N TYR A 150 -8.07 -11.73 8.84
CA TYR A 150 -7.12 -11.15 9.79
C TYR A 150 -6.68 -12.14 10.88
N ASP A 151 -7.61 -12.92 11.46
CA ASP A 151 -7.29 -13.85 12.56
C ASP A 151 -6.42 -15.00 12.06
N ASP A 152 -6.65 -15.51 10.84
CA ASP A 152 -5.85 -16.56 10.20
C ASP A 152 -4.40 -16.08 10.00
N VAL A 153 -4.21 -14.88 9.45
CA VAL A 153 -2.88 -14.28 9.23
C VAL A 153 -2.14 -14.06 10.56
N VAL A 154 -2.83 -13.52 11.57
CA VAL A 154 -2.26 -13.29 12.90
C VAL A 154 -1.87 -14.61 13.56
N GLU A 155 -2.65 -15.67 13.44
CA GLU A 155 -2.33 -16.99 13.97
C GLU A 155 -1.12 -17.60 13.27
N MET A 156 -1.06 -17.51 11.93
CA MET A 156 0.11 -17.95 11.17
C MET A 156 1.38 -17.23 11.59
N TYR A 157 1.32 -15.90 11.73
CA TYR A 157 2.44 -15.09 12.17
C TYR A 157 2.91 -15.47 13.58
N LYS A 158 1.99 -15.55 14.55
CA LYS A 158 2.30 -15.91 15.94
C LYS A 158 2.84 -17.34 16.09
N SER A 159 2.39 -18.27 15.24
CA SER A 159 2.86 -19.66 15.26
C SER A 159 4.19 -19.87 14.51
N GLY A 160 4.78 -18.80 13.94
CA GLY A 160 6.02 -18.87 13.19
C GLY A 160 5.89 -19.57 11.83
N LYS A 161 4.70 -19.54 11.23
CA LYS A 161 4.41 -20.11 9.91
C LYS A 161 4.35 -19.06 8.81
N LEU A 162 4.45 -17.78 9.16
CA LEU A 162 4.45 -16.63 8.25
C LEU A 162 5.64 -15.74 8.59
N ALA A 163 6.43 -15.38 7.57
CA ALA A 163 7.63 -14.56 7.74
C ALA A 163 7.34 -13.06 7.61
N MET A 164 6.43 -12.67 6.70
CA MET A 164 6.09 -11.27 6.42
C MET A 164 4.59 -11.12 6.15
#